data_cf9504d6a303e902ea74369b7be2b735
#
_entry.id   cf9504d6a303e902ea74369b7be2b735
#
_cell.length_a   1.000
_cell.length_b   1.000
_cell.length_c   1.000
_cell.angle_alpha   90.00
_cell.angle_beta   90.00
_cell.angle_gamma   90.00
#
_symmetry.space_group_name_H-M   'P 1'
#
loop_
_entity.id
_entity.type
_entity.pdbx_description
1 polymer ?
#
loop_
_entity_poly.entity_id
_entity_poly.type
_entity_poly.pdbx_seq_one_letter_code
_entity_poly.pdbx_strand_id
1 'polypeptide(L)'
;MNSAKMFFDNCAVPSWNGDSLADVLNRLTQYKASGGKSGAKDTAEAAEFDRFPDTATDSREFWLQCMRLYDTDFRWWFDVANTNEDIVEQILFDKNALPGFNDSGAHLTNLSFYDGNLGTLRIAQKRGLERVAHAVHRLTREPAEFFGLDVGRIDSGAQADIV
;
A
#
# COMPACT_ATOMS: atom_id res chain seq x y z
N MET A 1 14.21 -11.77 9.30
CA MET A 1 13.23 -10.73 8.95
C MET A 1 12.93 -10.87 7.48
N ASN A 2 11.71 -11.27 7.13
CA ASN A 2 11.28 -11.17 5.72
C ASN A 2 11.27 -9.67 5.39
N SER A 3 12.19 -9.25 4.53
CA SER A 3 12.19 -7.89 4.01
C SER A 3 10.86 -7.67 3.29
N ALA A 4 10.11 -6.64 3.70
CA ALA A 4 8.91 -6.23 3.00
C ALA A 4 9.24 -6.10 1.51
N LYS A 5 8.39 -6.67 0.66
CA LYS A 5 8.60 -6.61 -0.78
C LYS A 5 8.32 -5.19 -1.24
N MET A 6 9.35 -4.51 -1.73
CA MET A 6 9.27 -3.13 -2.24
C MET A 6 9.00 -3.14 -3.74
N PHE A 7 8.13 -2.25 -4.19
CA PHE A 7 7.75 -2.11 -5.59
C PHE A 7 7.96 -0.68 -6.07
N PHE A 8 8.38 -0.50 -7.31
CA PHE A 8 8.43 0.80 -7.94
C PHE A 8 7.03 1.29 -8.28
N ASP A 9 6.76 2.57 -8.05
CA ASP A 9 5.49 3.20 -8.36
C ASP A 9 5.71 4.62 -8.86
N ASN A 10 5.18 4.92 -10.04
CA ASN A 10 5.25 6.25 -10.65
C ASN A 10 6.67 6.84 -10.63
N CYS A 11 7.68 5.99 -10.85
CA CYS A 11 9.08 6.35 -10.75
C CYS A 11 9.64 6.92 -12.07
N ALA A 12 10.84 7.49 -12.00
CA ALA A 12 11.55 8.07 -13.14
C ALA A 12 11.73 7.11 -14.33
N VAL A 13 11.69 5.80 -14.07
CA VAL A 13 11.77 4.74 -15.09
C VAL A 13 10.42 4.07 -15.21
N PRO A 14 9.53 4.50 -16.12
CA PRO A 14 8.15 4.01 -16.20
C PRO A 14 8.03 2.50 -16.43
N SER A 15 9.01 1.87 -17.09
CA SER A 15 9.03 0.42 -17.32
C SER A 15 9.23 -0.41 -16.04
N TRP A 16 9.61 0.23 -14.93
CA TRP A 16 9.75 -0.44 -13.63
C TRP A 16 8.49 -0.39 -12.77
N ASN A 17 7.52 0.44 -13.13
CA ASN A 17 6.27 0.54 -12.35
C ASN A 17 5.59 -0.83 -12.20
N GLY A 18 5.33 -1.22 -10.95
CA GLY A 18 4.79 -2.53 -10.60
C GLY A 18 5.82 -3.66 -10.45
N ASP A 19 7.06 -3.45 -10.88
CA ASP A 19 8.14 -4.41 -10.61
C ASP A 19 8.60 -4.30 -9.15
N SER A 20 9.01 -5.42 -8.57
CA SER A 20 9.68 -5.36 -7.27
C SER A 20 11.13 -4.89 -7.42
N LEU A 21 11.64 -4.29 -6.35
CA LEU A 21 13.05 -3.89 -6.26
C LEU A 21 13.99 -5.08 -6.57
N ALA A 22 13.65 -6.27 -6.08
CA ALA A 22 14.42 -7.49 -6.30
C ALA A 22 14.41 -7.93 -7.77
N ASP A 23 13.27 -7.79 -8.46
CA ASP A 23 13.16 -8.19 -9.87
C ASP A 23 14.02 -7.27 -10.75
N VAL A 24 14.01 -5.96 -10.49
CA VAL A 24 14.86 -5.00 -11.21
C VAL A 24 16.34 -5.23 -10.91
N LEU A 25 16.71 -5.47 -9.65
CA LEU A 25 18.08 -5.79 -9.27
C LEU A 25 18.58 -7.08 -9.94
N ASN A 26 17.75 -8.10 -10.00
CA ASN A 26 18.11 -9.35 -10.69
C ASN A 26 18.43 -9.10 -12.17
N ARG A 27 17.59 -8.28 -12.86
CA ARG A 27 17.85 -7.92 -14.25
C ARG A 27 19.12 -7.08 -14.42
N LEU A 28 19.33 -6.10 -13.54
CA LEU A 28 20.57 -5.32 -13.52
C LEU A 28 21.80 -6.21 -13.34
N THR A 29 21.74 -7.16 -12.41
CA THR A 29 22.84 -8.10 -12.15
C THR A 29 23.14 -8.96 -13.39
N GLN A 30 22.12 -9.47 -14.06
CA GLN A 30 22.28 -10.23 -15.31
C GLN A 30 22.85 -9.35 -16.42
N TYR A 31 22.37 -8.10 -16.54
CA TYR A 31 22.85 -7.15 -17.52
C TYR A 31 24.35 -6.88 -17.36
N LYS A 32 24.77 -6.56 -16.15
CA LYS A 32 26.19 -6.30 -15.86
C LYS A 32 27.04 -7.55 -16.07
N ALA A 33 26.62 -8.71 -15.60
CA ALA A 33 27.34 -9.99 -15.78
C ALA A 33 27.48 -10.40 -17.25
N SER A 34 26.51 -10.06 -18.11
CA SER A 34 26.55 -10.36 -19.53
C SER A 34 27.31 -9.34 -20.37
N GLY A 35 27.85 -8.28 -19.77
CA GLY A 35 28.42 -7.14 -20.48
C GLY A 35 27.41 -6.43 -21.39
N GLY A 36 26.18 -6.25 -20.89
CA GLY A 36 25.11 -5.53 -21.57
C GLY A 36 24.32 -6.33 -22.62
N LYS A 37 24.56 -7.65 -22.72
CA LYS A 37 23.95 -8.48 -23.78
C LYS A 37 22.60 -9.09 -23.43
N SER A 38 22.27 -9.19 -22.13
CA SER A 38 21.01 -9.76 -21.63
C SER A 38 20.66 -9.18 -20.25
N GLY A 39 19.41 -9.35 -19.82
CA GLY A 39 18.93 -8.90 -18.51
C GLY A 39 18.00 -7.71 -18.59
N ALA A 40 18.24 -6.74 -19.47
CA ALA A 40 17.31 -5.62 -19.68
C ALA A 40 16.08 -6.05 -20.50
N LYS A 41 14.91 -5.48 -20.20
CA LYS A 41 13.66 -5.72 -20.94
C LYS A 41 13.70 -5.12 -22.35
N ASP A 42 14.35 -3.95 -22.46
CA ASP A 42 14.45 -3.18 -23.69
C ASP A 42 15.69 -2.27 -23.67
N THR A 43 15.88 -1.51 -24.75
CA THR A 43 17.00 -0.58 -24.88
C THR A 43 16.92 0.61 -23.91
N ALA A 44 15.73 1.02 -23.48
CA ALA A 44 15.56 2.09 -22.53
C ALA A 44 15.99 1.64 -21.12
N GLU A 45 15.60 0.44 -20.70
CA GLU A 45 16.06 -0.14 -19.44
C GLU A 45 17.57 -0.41 -19.46
N ALA A 46 18.13 -0.85 -20.61
CA ALA A 46 19.57 -1.02 -20.78
C ALA A 46 20.33 0.29 -20.55
N ALA A 47 19.86 1.40 -21.13
CA ALA A 47 20.44 2.73 -20.94
C ALA A 47 20.38 3.19 -19.48
N GLU A 48 19.30 2.87 -18.76
CA GLU A 48 19.22 3.14 -17.33
C GLU A 48 20.21 2.28 -16.53
N PHE A 49 20.35 0.99 -16.87
CA PHE A 49 21.30 0.10 -16.20
C PHE A 49 22.75 0.52 -16.37
N ASP A 50 23.11 1.16 -17.49
CA ASP A 50 24.45 1.69 -17.71
C ASP A 50 24.82 2.83 -16.73
N ARG A 51 23.84 3.50 -16.14
CA ARG A 51 24.04 4.54 -15.14
C ARG A 51 24.41 4.01 -13.75
N PHE A 52 24.11 2.74 -13.49
CA PHE A 52 24.41 2.11 -12.20
C PHE A 52 25.86 1.61 -12.17
N PRO A 53 26.56 1.76 -11.03
CA PRO A 53 27.87 1.15 -10.84
C PRO A 53 27.75 -0.38 -10.79
N ASP A 54 28.85 -1.08 -11.10
CA ASP A 54 28.90 -2.55 -11.13
C ASP A 54 28.77 -3.21 -9.74
N THR A 55 28.71 -2.40 -8.69
CA THR A 55 28.74 -2.83 -7.28
C THR A 55 27.36 -3.01 -6.64
N ALA A 56 26.26 -2.81 -7.37
CA ALA A 56 24.92 -3.04 -6.82
C ALA A 56 24.66 -4.54 -6.60
N THR A 57 25.20 -5.08 -5.51
CA THR A 57 25.16 -6.52 -5.22
C THR A 57 24.04 -6.93 -4.29
N ASP A 58 23.44 -6.00 -3.54
CA ASP A 58 22.30 -6.28 -2.66
C ASP A 58 21.19 -5.21 -2.81
N SER A 59 20.00 -5.56 -2.33
CA SER A 59 18.80 -4.70 -2.45
C SER A 59 18.94 -3.36 -1.72
N ARG A 60 19.73 -3.27 -0.66
CA ARG A 60 19.93 -2.03 0.11
C ARG A 60 20.84 -1.08 -0.66
N GLU A 61 21.93 -1.60 -1.21
CA GLU A 61 22.84 -0.81 -2.04
C GLU A 61 22.12 -0.32 -3.30
N PHE A 62 21.40 -1.20 -3.98
CA PHE A 62 20.59 -0.83 -5.15
C PHE A 62 19.55 0.26 -4.83
N TRP A 63 18.86 0.13 -3.70
CA TRP A 63 17.90 1.13 -3.24
C TRP A 63 18.57 2.50 -3.01
N LEU A 64 19.74 2.53 -2.36
CA LEU A 64 20.49 3.75 -2.15
C LEU A 64 21.00 4.36 -3.47
N GLN A 65 21.36 3.55 -4.44
CA GLN A 65 21.75 4.00 -5.76
C GLN A 65 20.58 4.60 -6.53
N CYS A 66 19.39 3.97 -6.46
CA CYS A 66 18.17 4.55 -7.03
C CYS A 66 17.86 5.93 -6.41
N MET A 67 17.96 6.07 -5.09
CA MET A 67 17.79 7.38 -4.43
C MET A 67 18.77 8.43 -4.93
N ARG A 68 20.04 8.06 -5.13
CA ARG A 68 21.07 8.98 -5.63
C ARG A 68 20.87 9.38 -7.09
N LEU A 69 20.38 8.45 -7.92
CA LEU A 69 20.20 8.68 -9.36
C LEU A 69 18.92 9.44 -9.69
N TYR A 70 17.85 9.21 -8.94
CA TYR A 70 16.52 9.70 -9.28
C TYR A 70 15.94 10.69 -8.27
N ASP A 71 16.60 10.88 -7.12
CA ASP A 71 16.21 11.83 -6.08
C ASP A 71 14.70 11.76 -5.76
N THR A 72 13.95 12.84 -5.90
CA THR A 72 12.50 12.92 -5.66
C THR A 72 11.64 12.14 -6.65
N ASP A 73 12.21 11.76 -7.80
CA ASP A 73 11.54 10.91 -8.79
C ASP A 73 11.68 9.42 -8.51
N PHE A 74 12.43 9.05 -7.47
CA PHE A 74 12.45 7.69 -6.94
C PHE A 74 11.24 7.46 -6.05
N ARG A 75 10.21 6.82 -6.58
CA ARG A 75 8.98 6.50 -5.88
C ARG A 75 8.79 5.00 -5.79
N TRP A 76 8.36 4.56 -4.64
CA TRP A 76 8.18 3.14 -4.31
C TRP A 76 7.14 2.98 -3.22
N TRP A 77 6.58 1.78 -3.12
CA TRP A 77 5.67 1.40 -2.05
C TRP A 77 6.01 0.01 -1.51
N PHE A 78 5.54 -0.30 -0.35
CA PHE A 78 5.62 -1.64 0.25
C PHE A 78 4.48 -1.81 1.24
N ASP A 79 4.07 -3.07 1.44
CA ASP A 79 3.08 -3.40 2.45
C ASP A 79 3.74 -3.37 3.83
N VAL A 80 3.31 -2.44 4.67
CA VAL A 80 3.81 -2.32 6.06
C VAL A 80 3.20 -3.39 6.94
N ALA A 81 1.87 -3.63 6.76
CA ALA A 81 1.08 -4.55 7.56
C ALA A 81 -0.20 -4.96 6.82
N ASN A 82 -0.99 -5.82 7.43
CA ASN A 82 -2.35 -6.13 6.98
C ASN A 82 -2.44 -6.81 5.59
N THR A 83 -1.43 -7.58 5.24
CA THR A 83 -1.38 -8.31 3.96
C THR A 83 -2.27 -9.56 3.92
N ASN A 84 -2.77 -10.03 5.08
CA ASN A 84 -3.66 -11.17 5.18
C ASN A 84 -5.09 -10.69 5.42
N GLU A 85 -5.94 -10.74 4.38
CA GLU A 85 -7.31 -10.23 4.42
C GLU A 85 -8.19 -10.93 5.47
N ASP A 86 -7.99 -12.22 5.72
CA ASP A 86 -8.78 -12.95 6.71
C ASP A 86 -8.46 -12.48 8.14
N ILE A 87 -7.19 -12.19 8.43
CA ILE A 87 -6.77 -11.61 9.71
C ILE A 87 -7.30 -10.17 9.83
N VAL A 88 -7.21 -9.38 8.77
CA VAL A 88 -7.76 -8.03 8.73
C VAL A 88 -9.26 -8.04 9.00
N GLU A 89 -10.01 -8.94 8.36
CA GLU A 89 -11.44 -9.10 8.61
C GLU A 89 -11.72 -9.46 10.07
N GLN A 90 -10.99 -10.40 10.66
CA GLN A 90 -11.14 -10.77 12.06
C GLN A 90 -10.95 -9.56 12.99
N ILE A 91 -9.93 -8.73 12.75
CA ILE A 91 -9.66 -7.53 13.56
C ILE A 91 -10.76 -6.49 13.36
N LEU A 92 -11.16 -6.22 12.11
CA LEU A 92 -12.20 -5.22 11.79
C LEU A 92 -13.55 -5.55 12.42
N PHE A 93 -13.86 -6.83 12.62
CA PHE A 93 -15.12 -7.31 13.19
C PHE A 93 -14.97 -7.84 14.63
N ASP A 94 -13.82 -7.64 15.27
CA ASP A 94 -13.64 -7.96 16.69
C ASP A 94 -14.39 -6.94 17.56
N LYS A 95 -15.23 -7.43 18.49
CA LYS A 95 -16.04 -6.59 19.39
C LYS A 95 -15.20 -5.72 20.35
N ASN A 96 -13.93 -6.03 20.54
CA ASN A 96 -13.03 -5.29 21.44
C ASN A 96 -12.23 -4.20 20.72
N ALA A 97 -12.40 -4.03 19.42
CA ALA A 97 -11.74 -3.03 18.60
C ALA A 97 -12.77 -2.15 17.89
N LEU A 98 -12.50 -0.86 17.73
CA LEU A 98 -13.29 0.03 16.88
C LEU A 98 -12.53 0.29 15.58
N PRO A 99 -13.10 0.01 14.39
CA PRO A 99 -12.51 0.39 13.13
C PRO A 99 -12.68 1.90 12.89
N GLY A 100 -11.86 2.50 12.03
CA GLY A 100 -12.09 3.87 11.57
C GLY A 100 -10.93 4.84 11.65
N PHE A 101 -9.81 4.49 12.27
CA PHE A 101 -8.61 5.33 12.24
C PHE A 101 -7.85 5.17 10.92
N ASN A 102 -7.36 6.26 10.34
CA ASN A 102 -6.65 6.21 9.06
C ASN A 102 -5.37 7.04 8.95
N ASP A 103 -5.02 7.86 9.93
CA ASP A 103 -3.79 8.68 9.96
C ASP A 103 -3.48 9.48 8.67
N SER A 104 -4.48 9.69 7.82
CA SER A 104 -4.29 10.25 6.47
C SER A 104 -3.88 11.72 6.48
N GLY A 105 -4.26 12.48 7.50
CA GLY A 105 -3.99 13.92 7.57
C GLY A 105 -2.51 14.27 7.72
N ALA A 106 -1.74 13.43 8.38
CA ALA A 106 -0.32 13.67 8.66
C ALA A 106 0.62 13.13 7.57
N HIS A 107 0.18 12.13 6.79
CA HIS A 107 1.06 11.32 5.94
C HIS A 107 0.58 11.19 4.49
N LEU A 108 -0.11 12.18 3.96
CA LEU A 108 -0.72 12.15 2.61
C LEU A 108 0.24 11.77 1.49
N THR A 109 1.53 12.11 1.62
CA THR A 109 2.53 11.79 0.60
C THR A 109 3.22 10.44 0.82
N ASN A 110 3.13 9.89 2.03
CA ASN A 110 3.89 8.71 2.43
C ASN A 110 3.02 7.47 2.67
N LEU A 111 1.76 7.67 3.05
CA LEU A 111 0.85 6.60 3.47
C LEU A 111 -0.52 6.77 2.81
N SER A 112 -1.02 5.70 2.21
CA SER A 112 -2.33 5.67 1.52
C SER A 112 -3.39 5.03 2.42
N PHE A 113 -3.69 5.65 3.57
CA PHE A 113 -4.66 5.11 4.55
C PHE A 113 -6.03 5.80 4.50
N TYR A 114 -6.26 6.71 3.57
CA TYR A 114 -7.48 7.51 3.51
C TYR A 114 -8.72 6.72 3.04
N ASP A 115 -8.59 5.49 2.60
CA ASP A 115 -9.70 4.62 2.19
C ASP A 115 -10.07 3.53 3.22
N GLY A 116 -9.57 3.59 4.45
CA GLY A 116 -9.75 2.54 5.46
C GLY A 116 -11.20 2.15 5.69
N ASN A 117 -12.11 3.11 5.78
CA ASN A 117 -13.54 2.85 5.95
C ASN A 117 -14.15 2.19 4.71
N LEU A 118 -13.77 2.65 3.51
CA LEU A 118 -14.20 2.03 2.24
C LEU A 118 -13.59 0.64 2.08
N GLY A 119 -12.35 0.44 2.54
CA GLY A 119 -11.70 -0.87 2.62
C GLY A 119 -12.49 -1.86 3.47
N THR A 120 -12.97 -1.43 4.64
CA THR A 120 -13.83 -2.23 5.51
C THR A 120 -15.12 -2.66 4.81
N LEU A 121 -15.80 -1.73 4.14
CA LEU A 121 -17.01 -2.03 3.38
C LEU A 121 -16.73 -2.97 2.20
N ARG A 122 -15.60 -2.81 1.51
CA ARG A 122 -15.19 -3.68 0.40
C ARG A 122 -14.91 -5.12 0.86
N ILE A 123 -14.25 -5.29 2.01
CA ILE A 123 -14.06 -6.63 2.62
C ILE A 123 -15.42 -7.24 2.99
N ALA A 124 -16.29 -6.47 3.64
CA ALA A 124 -17.62 -6.91 4.01
C ALA A 124 -18.47 -7.33 2.79
N GLN A 125 -18.39 -6.59 1.69
CA GLN A 125 -19.13 -6.86 0.46
C GLN A 125 -18.81 -8.25 -0.12
N LYS A 126 -17.58 -8.72 0.00
CA LYS A 126 -17.19 -10.07 -0.43
C LYS A 126 -17.86 -11.18 0.37
N ARG A 127 -18.35 -10.88 1.57
CA ARG A 127 -19.00 -11.84 2.50
C ARG A 127 -20.53 -11.75 2.50
N GLY A 128 -21.11 -10.80 1.77
CA GLY A 128 -22.55 -10.66 1.59
C GLY A 128 -23.19 -9.52 2.39
N LEU A 129 -24.49 -9.33 2.15
CA LEU A 129 -25.24 -8.17 2.63
C LEU A 129 -25.28 -8.04 4.16
N GLU A 130 -25.40 -9.15 4.88
CA GLU A 130 -25.41 -9.14 6.36
C GLU A 130 -24.07 -8.59 6.91
N ARG A 131 -22.95 -8.96 6.29
CA ARG A 131 -21.65 -8.45 6.69
C ARG A 131 -21.51 -6.96 6.36
N VAL A 132 -22.08 -6.51 5.24
CA VAL A 132 -22.12 -5.07 4.92
C VAL A 132 -22.93 -4.30 5.96
N ALA A 133 -24.12 -4.77 6.33
CA ALA A 133 -24.92 -4.15 7.38
C ALA A 133 -24.16 -4.09 8.72
N HIS A 134 -23.46 -5.16 9.08
CA HIS A 134 -22.60 -5.17 10.27
C HIS A 134 -21.44 -4.16 10.14
N ALA A 135 -20.77 -4.07 8.98
CA ALA A 135 -19.71 -3.10 8.75
C ALA A 135 -20.23 -1.65 8.90
N VAL A 136 -21.38 -1.34 8.33
CA VAL A 136 -22.02 -0.02 8.48
C VAL A 136 -22.26 0.28 9.97
N HIS A 137 -22.84 -0.65 10.71
CA HIS A 137 -23.06 -0.51 12.16
C HIS A 137 -21.75 -0.22 12.92
N ARG A 138 -20.69 -0.99 12.61
CA ARG A 138 -19.36 -0.81 13.21
C ARG A 138 -18.69 0.53 12.88
N LEU A 139 -19.00 1.11 11.73
CA LEU A 139 -18.43 2.40 11.29
C LEU A 139 -19.27 3.61 11.72
N THR A 140 -20.48 3.40 12.21
CA THR A 140 -21.43 4.49 12.55
C THR A 140 -21.92 4.39 13.98
N ARG A 141 -22.76 3.42 14.30
CA ARG A 141 -23.44 3.31 15.58
C ARG A 141 -22.50 2.97 16.73
N GLU A 142 -21.64 1.98 16.59
CA GLU A 142 -20.73 1.57 17.65
C GLU A 142 -19.77 2.69 18.11
N PRO A 143 -19.06 3.42 17.23
CA PRO A 143 -18.25 4.55 17.67
C PRO A 143 -19.08 5.68 18.26
N ALA A 144 -20.29 5.94 17.74
CA ALA A 144 -21.18 6.94 18.32
C ALA A 144 -21.55 6.57 19.77
N GLU A 145 -21.93 5.35 20.05
CA GLU A 145 -22.22 4.85 21.39
C GLU A 145 -20.99 4.91 22.31
N PHE A 146 -19.83 4.48 21.81
CA PHE A 146 -18.59 4.50 22.57
C PHE A 146 -18.19 5.91 23.02
N PHE A 147 -18.34 6.90 22.13
CA PHE A 147 -18.02 8.31 22.42
C PHE A 147 -19.20 9.11 23.02
N GLY A 148 -20.36 8.51 23.22
CA GLY A 148 -21.55 9.19 23.75
C GLY A 148 -22.15 10.24 22.80
N LEU A 149 -22.00 10.02 21.48
CA LEU A 149 -22.53 10.92 20.45
C LEU A 149 -23.95 10.51 20.04
N ASP A 150 -24.83 11.51 19.83
CA ASP A 150 -26.23 11.28 19.43
C ASP A 150 -26.38 11.22 17.89
N VAL A 151 -25.60 10.36 17.25
CA VAL A 151 -25.53 10.14 15.79
C VAL A 151 -25.45 8.65 15.47
N GLY A 152 -25.29 8.30 14.19
CA GLY A 152 -25.03 6.91 13.76
C GLY A 152 -26.25 6.01 13.76
N ARG A 153 -27.48 6.59 13.76
CA ARG A 153 -28.75 5.84 13.69
C ARG A 153 -29.79 6.60 12.86
N ILE A 154 -30.75 5.86 12.34
CA ILE A 154 -31.90 6.38 11.60
C ILE A 154 -33.12 6.22 12.50
N ASP A 155 -33.42 7.22 13.32
CA ASP A 155 -34.55 7.26 14.25
C ASP A 155 -35.25 8.61 14.19
N SER A 156 -36.52 8.65 14.60
CA SER A 156 -37.26 9.91 14.68
C SER A 156 -36.63 10.83 15.74
N GLY A 157 -36.22 12.04 15.33
CA GLY A 157 -35.54 13.01 16.19
C GLY A 157 -34.01 12.86 16.21
N ALA A 158 -33.44 11.86 15.56
CA ALA A 158 -31.99 11.75 15.41
C ALA A 158 -31.44 12.76 14.39
N GLN A 159 -30.15 13.10 14.52
CA GLN A 159 -29.48 13.91 13.53
C GLN A 159 -29.39 13.17 12.19
N ALA A 160 -29.80 13.82 11.10
CA ALA A 160 -29.86 13.22 9.77
C ALA A 160 -28.54 13.39 9.02
N ASP A 161 -27.50 12.71 9.46
CA ASP A 161 -26.21 12.57 8.73
C ASP A 161 -26.28 11.33 7.85
N ILE A 162 -26.64 11.54 6.57
CA ILE A 162 -26.85 10.47 5.60
C ILE A 162 -25.88 10.65 4.43
N VAL A 163 -25.18 9.57 4.06
CA VAL A 163 -24.23 9.48 2.92
C VAL A 163 -24.73 8.48 1.90
#